data_af54531fc0cfbf3b1606c30d2c1bb950
#
_entry.id   af54531fc0cfbf3b1606c30d2c1bb950
#
_cell.length_a   1.000
_cell.length_b   1.000
_cell.length_c   1.000
_cell.angle_alpha   90.00
_cell.angle_beta   90.00
_cell.angle_gamma   90.00
#
_symmetry.space_group_name_H-M   'P 1'
#
loop_
_entity.id
_entity.type
_entity.pdbx_description
1 polymer ?
#
loop_
_entity_poly.entity_id
_entity_poly.type
_entity_poly.pdbx_seq_one_letter_code
_entity_poly.pdbx_strand_id
1 'polypeptide(L)'
;MNTFNNDFIQYDKKKGKKETKNLAVYLTTTITLYIFLLFFAIFFTWYTVFISTHKYYKVVGPSMKSTLNATIADTDIDKSIDAVYVNTMSKVRVFDMIVAERGEDDVIKRVLAQEGDFITIAKDVTGNTQNYYFYRIAAGQNPQEISDADAMLDESTGENGYKIRGYADWNNWRSLYSHAIEVGGATLTNSYETIFYNTFLKQFEGKDLATYDNVYVSENGLIYVQVPEGKYFCMGDNRGHSDDSRKNGFYDVEYIVGRVEFIVYDHNFGNRLWEVVKYYFGQVEEFFAR
;
A
#
# COMPACT_ATOMS: atom_id res chain seq x y z
N MET A 1 -84.81 19.37 -2.33
CA MET A 1 -84.34 18.21 -1.51
C MET A 1 -83.03 17.57 -1.98
N ASN A 2 -82.30 18.17 -2.93
CA ASN A 2 -81.10 17.57 -3.58
C ASN A 2 -79.76 18.21 -3.17
N THR A 3 -79.72 19.28 -2.40
CA THR A 3 -78.44 19.93 -2.02
C THR A 3 -77.73 19.26 -0.82
N PHE A 4 -78.49 18.73 0.13
CA PHE A 4 -77.92 18.09 1.33
C PHE A 4 -77.15 16.78 1.04
N ASN A 5 -77.58 16.02 0.02
CA ASN A 5 -76.92 14.78 -0.30
C ASN A 5 -75.56 14.98 -1.04
N ASN A 6 -75.43 16.05 -1.80
CA ASN A 6 -74.20 16.36 -2.51
C ASN A 6 -73.07 16.84 -1.56
N ASP A 7 -73.43 17.56 -0.51
CA ASP A 7 -72.46 18.08 0.46
C ASP A 7 -71.89 16.95 1.36
N PHE A 8 -72.73 15.97 1.69
CA PHE A 8 -72.28 14.81 2.45
C PHE A 8 -71.37 13.92 1.62
N ILE A 9 -71.66 13.69 0.34
CA ILE A 9 -70.82 12.92 -0.56
C ILE A 9 -69.48 13.61 -0.81
N GLN A 10 -69.48 14.94 -0.92
CA GLN A 10 -68.21 15.70 -1.05
C GLN A 10 -67.37 15.70 0.24
N TYR A 11 -68.02 15.75 1.41
CA TYR A 11 -67.32 15.69 2.70
C TYR A 11 -66.64 14.33 2.93
N ASP A 12 -67.34 13.22 2.66
CA ASP A 12 -66.80 11.88 2.74
C ASP A 12 -65.65 11.61 1.75
N LYS A 13 -65.77 12.11 0.52
CA LYS A 13 -64.70 12.05 -0.49
C LYS A 13 -63.46 12.85 -0.05
N LYS A 14 -63.63 14.03 0.56
CA LYS A 14 -62.50 14.82 1.10
C LYS A 14 -61.83 14.15 2.30
N LYS A 15 -62.62 13.57 3.20
CA LYS A 15 -62.12 12.84 4.38
C LYS A 15 -61.34 11.60 3.96
N GLY A 16 -61.88 10.76 3.09
CA GLY A 16 -61.19 9.57 2.55
C GLY A 16 -59.92 9.94 1.80
N LYS A 17 -59.89 11.03 1.03
CA LYS A 17 -58.69 11.50 0.33
C LYS A 17 -57.63 12.03 1.27
N LYS A 18 -58.01 12.58 2.43
CA LYS A 18 -57.08 13.02 3.48
C LYS A 18 -56.49 11.84 4.26
N GLU A 19 -57.32 10.83 4.55
CA GLU A 19 -56.86 9.60 5.24
C GLU A 19 -55.90 8.78 4.37
N THR A 20 -56.19 8.59 3.07
CA THR A 20 -55.28 7.92 2.12
C THR A 20 -53.97 8.66 1.94
N LYS A 21 -54.01 10.00 1.93
CA LYS A 21 -52.78 10.84 1.84
C LYS A 21 -51.95 10.72 3.09
N ASN A 22 -52.57 10.67 4.26
CA ASN A 22 -51.85 10.47 5.53
C ASN A 22 -51.22 9.06 5.62
N LEU A 23 -51.94 8.03 5.15
CA LEU A 23 -51.42 6.66 5.09
C LEU A 23 -50.22 6.56 4.13
N ALA A 24 -50.32 7.15 2.95
CA ALA A 24 -49.22 7.16 1.99
C ALA A 24 -47.96 7.87 2.53
N VAL A 25 -48.14 9.01 3.19
CA VAL A 25 -47.02 9.71 3.84
C VAL A 25 -46.41 8.86 4.96
N TYR A 26 -47.24 8.22 5.78
CA TYR A 26 -46.75 7.33 6.83
C TYR A 26 -45.95 6.15 6.28
N LEU A 27 -46.46 5.47 5.26
CA LEU A 27 -45.79 4.34 4.61
C LEU A 27 -44.46 4.75 3.98
N THR A 28 -44.44 5.87 3.22
CA THR A 28 -43.19 6.37 2.65
C THR A 28 -42.15 6.71 3.69
N THR A 29 -42.55 7.42 4.76
CA THR A 29 -41.64 7.77 5.84
C THR A 29 -41.08 6.52 6.53
N THR A 30 -41.94 5.53 6.77
CA THR A 30 -41.54 4.27 7.42
C THR A 30 -40.58 3.47 6.54
N ILE A 31 -40.86 3.35 5.24
CA ILE A 31 -39.97 2.66 4.28
C ILE A 31 -38.63 3.38 4.20
N THR A 32 -38.63 4.73 4.09
CA THR A 32 -37.38 5.51 4.05
C THR A 32 -36.57 5.30 5.35
N LEU A 33 -37.22 5.27 6.49
CA LEU A 33 -36.55 5.00 7.78
C LEU A 33 -35.92 3.60 7.81
N TYR A 34 -36.61 2.56 7.31
CA TYR A 34 -36.05 1.21 7.26
C TYR A 34 -34.87 1.11 6.29
N ILE A 35 -34.93 1.77 5.14
CA ILE A 35 -33.81 1.83 4.18
C ILE A 35 -32.60 2.50 4.85
N PHE A 36 -32.82 3.60 5.55
CA PHE A 36 -31.76 4.32 6.27
C PHE A 36 -31.13 3.47 7.41
N LEU A 37 -31.97 2.79 8.19
CA LEU A 37 -31.49 1.89 9.25
C LEU A 37 -30.70 0.70 8.68
N LEU A 38 -31.15 0.14 7.57
CA LEU A 38 -30.43 -0.95 6.88
C LEU A 38 -29.07 -0.46 6.38
N PHE A 39 -29.03 0.71 5.74
CA PHE A 39 -27.76 1.31 5.30
C PHE A 39 -26.80 1.53 6.49
N PHE A 40 -27.32 2.07 7.60
CA PHE A 40 -26.53 2.25 8.82
C PHE A 40 -26.02 0.94 9.41
N ALA A 41 -26.86 -0.11 9.42
CA ALA A 41 -26.45 -1.42 9.91
C ALA A 41 -25.32 -2.02 9.06
N ILE A 42 -25.44 -1.94 7.74
CA ILE A 42 -24.38 -2.40 6.80
C ILE A 42 -23.10 -1.62 7.01
N PHE A 43 -23.18 -0.28 7.04
CA PHE A 43 -22.01 0.58 7.25
C PHE A 43 -21.36 0.30 8.61
N PHE A 44 -22.14 0.19 9.68
CA PHE A 44 -21.60 -0.05 11.02
C PHE A 44 -20.92 -1.43 11.13
N THR A 45 -21.51 -2.45 10.51
CA THR A 45 -20.89 -3.79 10.44
C THR A 45 -19.57 -3.73 9.68
N TRP A 46 -19.55 -3.10 8.51
CA TRP A 46 -18.32 -2.91 7.76
C TRP A 46 -17.27 -2.11 8.56
N TYR A 47 -17.67 -1.01 9.21
CA TYR A 47 -16.77 -0.19 10.02
C TYR A 47 -16.17 -0.98 11.19
N THR A 48 -16.96 -1.85 11.83
CA THR A 48 -16.46 -2.71 12.90
C THR A 48 -15.39 -3.68 12.40
N VAL A 49 -15.61 -4.30 11.24
CA VAL A 49 -14.59 -5.13 10.58
C VAL A 49 -13.36 -4.29 10.22
N PHE A 50 -13.57 -3.11 9.65
CA PHE A 50 -12.48 -2.21 9.29
C PHE A 50 -11.58 -1.88 10.49
N ILE A 51 -12.13 -1.40 11.61
CA ILE A 51 -11.32 -1.06 12.80
C ILE A 51 -10.66 -2.29 13.46
N SER A 52 -11.20 -3.50 13.25
CA SER A 52 -10.60 -4.73 13.78
C SER A 52 -9.44 -5.24 12.93
N THR A 53 -9.40 -4.88 11.65
CA THR A 53 -8.39 -5.35 10.68
C THR A 53 -7.37 -4.28 10.29
N HIS A 54 -7.63 -3.00 10.64
CA HIS A 54 -6.76 -1.89 10.26
C HIS A 54 -6.23 -1.15 11.47
N LYS A 55 -4.92 -0.95 11.50
CA LYS A 55 -4.24 -0.11 12.47
C LYS A 55 -3.90 1.25 11.83
N TYR A 56 -3.99 2.30 12.62
CA TYR A 56 -3.65 3.67 12.20
C TYR A 56 -2.30 4.09 12.75
N TYR A 57 -1.40 4.52 11.86
CA TYR A 57 -0.07 4.99 12.21
C TYR A 57 0.17 6.39 11.68
N LYS A 58 0.70 7.25 12.54
CA LYS A 58 1.28 8.53 12.12
C LYS A 58 2.67 8.30 11.61
N VAL A 59 3.00 8.91 10.48
CA VAL A 59 4.31 8.74 9.86
C VAL A 59 5.27 9.79 10.40
N VAL A 60 6.35 9.34 11.01
CA VAL A 60 7.43 10.19 11.53
C VAL A 60 8.74 9.79 10.85
N GLY A 61 9.62 10.74 10.65
CA GLY A 61 10.94 10.53 10.08
C GLY A 61 11.01 10.59 8.55
N PRO A 62 12.23 10.67 8.01
CA PRO A 62 12.47 10.99 6.61
C PRO A 62 12.55 9.76 5.70
N SER A 63 12.50 8.53 6.22
CA SER A 63 12.85 7.32 5.45
C SER A 63 11.93 7.04 4.25
N MET A 64 10.70 7.56 4.27
CA MET A 64 9.72 7.43 3.19
C MET A 64 9.38 8.79 2.57
N LYS A 65 10.23 9.80 2.71
CA LYS A 65 9.93 11.21 2.42
C LYS A 65 9.45 11.47 1.00
N SER A 66 9.85 10.74 0.02
CA SER A 66 9.35 10.94 -1.34
C SER A 66 7.87 10.56 -1.51
N THR A 67 7.40 9.61 -0.71
CA THR A 67 6.03 9.08 -0.75
C THR A 67 5.18 9.62 0.39
N LEU A 68 5.74 9.68 1.58
CA LEU A 68 5.10 10.12 2.81
C LEU A 68 5.82 11.34 3.37
N ASN A 69 5.09 12.28 3.94
CA ASN A 69 5.63 13.52 4.48
C ASN A 69 6.46 14.33 3.45
N ALA A 70 6.09 14.24 2.18
CA ALA A 70 6.87 14.84 1.07
C ALA A 70 7.06 16.36 1.20
N THR A 71 6.13 17.05 1.86
CA THR A 71 6.13 18.50 2.05
C THR A 71 6.87 18.96 3.31
N ILE A 72 7.33 18.04 4.16
CA ILE A 72 8.06 18.39 5.39
C ILE A 72 9.47 18.84 5.05
N ALA A 73 9.91 19.95 5.64
CA ALA A 73 11.29 20.39 5.53
C ALA A 73 12.25 19.40 6.20
N ASP A 74 13.47 19.29 5.69
CA ASP A 74 14.48 18.34 6.24
C ASP A 74 14.86 18.64 7.69
N THR A 75 14.61 19.87 8.15
CA THR A 75 14.84 20.30 9.53
C THR A 75 13.73 19.86 10.51
N ASP A 76 12.62 19.40 9.99
CA ASP A 76 11.38 19.13 10.75
C ASP A 76 11.05 17.62 10.78
N ILE A 77 12.07 16.78 10.82
CA ILE A 77 11.97 15.31 10.71
C ILE A 77 11.06 14.66 11.76
N ASP A 78 10.86 15.32 12.90
CA ASP A 78 9.99 14.82 13.99
C ASP A 78 8.52 15.18 13.77
N LYS A 79 8.21 16.01 12.77
CA LYS A 79 6.82 16.35 12.43
C LYS A 79 6.19 15.23 11.62
N SER A 80 4.93 14.98 11.90
CA SER A 80 4.09 14.08 11.13
C SER A 80 2.99 14.89 10.46
N ILE A 81 2.93 14.88 9.14
CA ILE A 81 1.81 15.44 8.36
C ILE A 81 0.92 14.32 7.87
N ASP A 82 1.52 13.22 7.42
CA ASP A 82 0.81 12.09 6.85
C ASP A 82 0.64 10.96 7.87
N ALA A 83 -0.38 10.15 7.65
CA ALA A 83 -0.62 8.93 8.39
C ALA A 83 -1.05 7.82 7.43
N VAL A 84 -0.99 6.58 7.89
CA VAL A 84 -1.36 5.41 7.09
C VAL A 84 -2.35 4.53 7.85
N TYR A 85 -3.24 3.90 7.10
CA TYR A 85 -4.00 2.75 7.56
C TYR A 85 -3.34 1.47 7.05
N VAL A 86 -3.07 0.57 7.97
CA VAL A 86 -2.35 -0.68 7.76
C VAL A 86 -3.31 -1.84 7.94
N ASN A 87 -3.51 -2.61 6.89
CA ASN A 87 -4.31 -3.83 6.94
C ASN A 87 -3.46 -4.98 7.48
N THR A 88 -3.82 -5.47 8.65
CA THR A 88 -3.08 -6.53 9.36
C THR A 88 -3.40 -7.94 8.86
N MET A 89 -4.42 -8.08 8.01
CA MET A 89 -4.87 -9.37 7.48
C MET A 89 -4.49 -9.58 6.01
N SER A 90 -4.02 -8.52 5.34
CA SER A 90 -3.68 -8.59 3.93
C SER A 90 -2.31 -9.23 3.72
N LYS A 91 -2.23 -10.12 2.71
CA LYS A 91 -0.95 -10.67 2.27
C LYS A 91 -0.05 -9.55 1.73
N VAL A 92 1.17 -9.50 2.24
CA VAL A 92 2.22 -8.59 1.76
C VAL A 92 2.78 -9.11 0.44
N ARG A 93 3.07 -8.19 -0.47
CA ARG A 93 3.64 -8.45 -1.80
C ARG A 93 4.80 -7.53 -2.06
N VAL A 94 5.62 -7.88 -3.03
CA VAL A 94 6.68 -6.99 -3.52
C VAL A 94 6.06 -5.66 -3.99
N PHE A 95 6.71 -4.57 -3.63
CA PHE A 95 6.34 -3.17 -3.82
C PHE A 95 5.28 -2.62 -2.86
N ASP A 96 4.67 -3.44 -2.03
CA ASP A 96 3.81 -2.92 -0.96
C ASP A 96 4.64 -2.11 0.04
N MET A 97 4.04 -1.06 0.58
CA MET A 97 4.54 -0.44 1.81
C MET A 97 4.04 -1.27 2.99
N ILE A 98 4.91 -1.51 3.94
CA ILE A 98 4.60 -2.24 5.17
C ILE A 98 4.94 -1.41 6.40
N VAL A 99 4.26 -1.73 7.50
CA VAL A 99 4.72 -1.39 8.83
C VAL A 99 5.29 -2.66 9.45
N ALA A 100 6.48 -2.54 10.01
CA ALA A 100 7.17 -3.63 10.70
C ALA A 100 7.68 -3.16 12.06
N GLU A 101 7.61 -4.06 13.04
CA GLU A 101 8.19 -3.86 14.36
C GLU A 101 9.72 -3.98 14.29
N ARG A 102 10.40 -3.03 14.91
CA ARG A 102 11.86 -3.03 14.97
C ARG A 102 12.34 -2.55 16.34
N GLY A 103 12.54 -3.49 17.24
CA GLY A 103 12.85 -3.17 18.64
C GLY A 103 11.65 -2.54 19.33
N GLU A 104 11.81 -1.30 19.81
CA GLU A 104 10.73 -0.56 20.46
C GLU A 104 9.92 0.31 19.50
N ASP A 105 10.37 0.46 18.24
CA ASP A 105 9.77 1.34 17.24
C ASP A 105 9.12 0.55 16.09
N ASP A 106 8.03 1.10 15.57
CA ASP A 106 7.43 0.67 14.32
C ASP A 106 8.04 1.47 13.15
N VAL A 107 8.47 0.78 12.10
CA VAL A 107 9.06 1.40 10.92
C VAL A 107 8.21 1.16 9.67
N ILE A 108 8.18 2.15 8.78
CA ILE A 108 7.53 2.03 7.48
C ILE A 108 8.61 1.86 6.41
N LYS A 109 8.47 0.82 5.58
CA LYS A 109 9.39 0.51 4.48
C LYS A 109 8.61 -0.03 3.27
N ARG A 110 9.27 -0.05 2.11
CA ARG A 110 8.77 -0.70 0.90
C ARG A 110 9.45 -2.05 0.71
N VAL A 111 8.66 -3.06 0.44
CA VAL A 111 9.14 -4.40 0.08
C VAL A 111 9.69 -4.37 -1.33
N LEU A 112 10.96 -4.73 -1.51
CA LEU A 112 11.59 -4.85 -2.82
C LEU A 112 11.82 -6.30 -3.25
N ALA A 113 11.91 -7.20 -2.29
CA ALA A 113 12.00 -8.63 -2.57
C ALA A 113 11.38 -9.45 -1.44
N GLN A 114 10.96 -10.65 -1.77
CA GLN A 114 10.34 -11.64 -0.88
C GLN A 114 11.09 -12.97 -0.95
N GLU A 115 10.73 -13.90 -0.08
CA GLU A 115 11.33 -15.23 -0.05
C GLU A 115 11.48 -15.86 -1.43
N GLY A 116 12.63 -16.47 -1.69
CA GLY A 116 12.96 -17.12 -2.94
C GLY A 116 13.48 -16.19 -4.04
N ASP A 117 13.32 -14.88 -3.92
CA ASP A 117 13.92 -13.92 -4.86
C ASP A 117 15.44 -13.90 -4.71
N PHE A 118 16.17 -13.74 -5.82
CA PHE A 118 17.60 -13.45 -5.81
C PHE A 118 17.83 -11.97 -5.99
N ILE A 119 18.67 -11.36 -5.15
CA ILE A 119 18.88 -9.91 -5.12
C ILE A 119 20.36 -9.54 -5.05
N THR A 120 20.68 -8.37 -5.62
CA THR A 120 21.96 -7.69 -5.43
C THR A 120 21.84 -6.19 -5.60
N ILE A 121 22.88 -5.46 -5.21
CA ILE A 121 23.06 -4.02 -5.50
C ILE A 121 24.39 -3.88 -6.23
N ALA A 122 24.35 -3.39 -7.44
CA ALA A 122 25.52 -3.24 -8.29
C ALA A 122 25.42 -2.01 -9.19
N LYS A 123 26.52 -1.69 -9.87
CA LYS A 123 26.53 -0.70 -10.94
C LYS A 123 25.61 -1.08 -12.08
N ASP A 124 25.17 -0.06 -12.81
CA ASP A 124 24.47 -0.24 -14.08
C ASP A 124 25.30 -1.10 -15.06
N VAL A 125 24.78 -2.28 -15.38
CA VAL A 125 25.40 -3.21 -16.33
C VAL A 125 25.25 -2.79 -17.78
N THR A 126 24.36 -1.82 -18.08
CA THR A 126 24.15 -1.28 -19.44
C THR A 126 25.23 -0.25 -19.85
N GLY A 127 26.08 0.14 -18.91
CA GLY A 127 27.39 0.74 -19.20
C GLY A 127 27.42 2.25 -19.34
N ASN A 128 26.33 2.98 -19.14
CA ASN A 128 26.29 4.42 -19.41
C ASN A 128 26.30 5.34 -18.18
N THR A 129 26.18 4.81 -16.96
CA THR A 129 26.07 5.65 -15.76
C THR A 129 26.99 5.16 -14.65
N GLN A 130 27.31 6.07 -13.71
CA GLN A 130 27.98 5.72 -12.47
C GLN A 130 26.99 5.34 -11.37
N ASN A 131 25.73 5.11 -11.74
CA ASN A 131 24.64 4.83 -10.84
C ASN A 131 24.66 3.38 -10.40
N TYR A 132 24.12 3.13 -9.22
CA TYR A 132 23.92 1.80 -8.67
C TYR A 132 22.43 1.51 -8.65
N TYR A 133 22.09 0.26 -8.95
CA TYR A 133 20.70 -0.19 -9.02
C TYR A 133 20.50 -1.40 -8.11
N PHE A 134 19.27 -1.62 -7.75
CA PHE A 134 18.82 -2.85 -7.12
C PHE A 134 18.43 -3.83 -8.22
N TYR A 135 18.95 -5.04 -8.14
CA TYR A 135 18.69 -6.12 -9.09
C TYR A 135 17.87 -7.19 -8.38
N ARG A 136 16.86 -7.70 -9.06
CA ARG A 136 15.99 -8.74 -8.54
C ARG A 136 15.61 -9.74 -9.62
N ILE A 137 15.84 -11.02 -9.34
CA ILE A 137 15.31 -12.15 -10.08
C ILE A 137 14.17 -12.74 -9.24
N ALA A 138 12.95 -12.77 -9.77
CA ALA A 138 11.80 -13.18 -8.99
C ALA A 138 11.81 -14.69 -8.70
N ALA A 139 11.28 -15.07 -7.55
CA ALA A 139 11.11 -16.46 -7.15
C ALA A 139 10.39 -17.28 -8.23
N GLY A 140 10.92 -18.47 -8.51
CA GLY A 140 10.40 -19.36 -9.56
C GLY A 140 10.90 -19.06 -10.97
N GLN A 141 11.66 -18.00 -11.20
CA GLN A 141 12.41 -17.79 -12.42
C GLN A 141 13.76 -18.55 -12.34
N ASN A 142 14.22 -19.05 -13.47
CA ASN A 142 15.56 -19.64 -13.56
C ASN A 142 16.61 -18.51 -13.63
N PRO A 143 17.46 -18.31 -12.63
CA PRO A 143 18.46 -17.24 -12.65
C PRO A 143 19.39 -17.26 -13.86
N GLN A 144 19.66 -18.43 -14.43
CA GLN A 144 20.53 -18.58 -15.60
C GLN A 144 19.90 -18.07 -16.90
N GLU A 145 18.57 -17.86 -16.93
CA GLU A 145 17.83 -17.40 -18.11
C GLU A 145 17.52 -15.89 -18.05
N ILE A 146 17.79 -15.26 -16.93
CA ILE A 146 17.51 -13.83 -16.72
C ILE A 146 18.81 -13.05 -16.83
N SER A 147 18.89 -12.14 -17.79
CA SER A 147 20.04 -11.25 -17.90
C SER A 147 20.06 -10.23 -16.76
N ASP A 148 21.25 -9.73 -16.42
CA ASP A 148 21.36 -8.67 -15.39
C ASP A 148 20.60 -7.41 -15.82
N ALA A 149 20.52 -7.11 -17.13
CA ALA A 149 19.74 -5.98 -17.63
C ALA A 149 18.23 -6.15 -17.36
N ASP A 150 17.71 -7.38 -17.46
CA ASP A 150 16.31 -7.69 -17.16
C ASP A 150 16.03 -7.76 -15.65
N ALA A 151 17.04 -8.13 -14.86
CA ALA A 151 16.96 -8.15 -13.39
C ALA A 151 17.07 -6.77 -12.77
N MET A 152 17.65 -5.79 -13.50
CA MET A 152 17.85 -4.43 -13.01
C MET A 152 16.50 -3.72 -12.81
N LEU A 153 16.27 -3.23 -11.60
CA LEU A 153 15.09 -2.47 -11.29
C LEU A 153 15.38 -0.97 -11.51
N ASP A 154 14.91 -0.43 -12.63
CA ASP A 154 14.94 1.00 -12.90
C ASP A 154 13.68 1.66 -12.32
N GLU A 155 13.84 2.29 -11.18
CA GLU A 155 12.76 2.98 -10.49
C GLU A 155 12.39 4.31 -11.17
N SER A 156 13.22 4.81 -12.09
CA SER A 156 13.02 6.13 -12.73
C SER A 156 12.06 6.07 -13.92
N THR A 157 11.97 4.94 -14.61
CA THR A 157 11.23 4.87 -15.87
C THR A 157 9.88 4.20 -15.77
N GLY A 158 9.61 3.44 -14.72
CA GLY A 158 8.37 2.68 -14.57
C GLY A 158 8.16 1.61 -15.67
N GLU A 159 9.08 1.48 -16.62
CA GLU A 159 8.93 0.62 -17.80
C GLU A 159 9.36 -0.82 -17.56
N ASN A 160 10.34 -1.06 -16.70
CA ASN A 160 10.86 -2.40 -16.45
C ASN A 160 10.27 -3.04 -15.18
N GLY A 161 8.99 -3.35 -15.19
CA GLY A 161 8.42 -4.31 -14.26
C GLY A 161 7.76 -3.76 -13.01
N TYR A 162 7.85 -2.49 -12.68
CA TYR A 162 7.07 -1.87 -11.60
C TYR A 162 5.64 -1.53 -12.04
N LYS A 163 4.98 -2.42 -12.73
CA LYS A 163 3.53 -2.38 -12.76
C LYS A 163 3.07 -2.80 -11.38
N ILE A 164 2.92 -1.81 -10.52
CA ILE A 164 2.27 -2.00 -9.22
C ILE A 164 0.90 -2.55 -9.52
N ARG A 165 0.77 -3.85 -9.28
CA ARG A 165 -0.48 -4.55 -9.51
C ARG A 165 -1.53 -3.98 -8.58
N GLY A 166 -2.60 -3.50 -9.17
CA GLY A 166 -3.87 -3.70 -8.58
C GLY A 166 -4.58 -2.49 -8.02
N TYR A 167 -4.06 -1.30 -8.19
CA TYR A 167 -4.79 -0.11 -7.74
C TYR A 167 -4.81 1.03 -8.78
N ALA A 168 -4.23 0.82 -9.96
CA ALA A 168 -4.18 1.82 -11.03
C ALA A 168 -5.55 2.14 -11.65
N ASP A 169 -6.51 1.24 -11.53
CA ASP A 169 -7.85 1.40 -12.13
C ASP A 169 -8.87 2.05 -11.20
N TRP A 170 -8.46 2.37 -9.97
CA TRP A 170 -9.32 3.03 -9.02
C TRP A 170 -9.09 4.54 -9.05
N ASN A 171 -9.79 5.23 -9.91
CA ASN A 171 -10.03 6.68 -9.92
C ASN A 171 -9.14 7.50 -9.00
N ASN A 172 -7.94 7.90 -9.41
CA ASN A 172 -7.03 8.90 -8.80
C ASN A 172 -6.84 8.89 -7.25
N TRP A 173 -7.65 8.21 -6.49
CA TRP A 173 -7.55 8.18 -5.03
C TRP A 173 -6.49 7.24 -4.50
N ARG A 174 -6.15 6.22 -5.29
CA ARG A 174 -5.18 5.20 -4.93
C ARG A 174 -3.89 5.26 -5.74
N SER A 175 -3.62 6.41 -6.33
CA SER A 175 -2.35 6.68 -7.03
C SER A 175 -1.12 6.65 -6.12
N LEU A 176 -1.31 6.21 -4.88
CA LEU A 176 -0.30 6.07 -3.86
C LEU A 176 0.96 5.37 -4.32
N TYR A 177 0.78 4.39 -5.16
CA TYR A 177 1.87 3.55 -5.62
C TYR A 177 2.56 4.12 -6.86
N SER A 178 1.83 4.76 -7.77
CA SER A 178 2.42 5.41 -8.94
C SER A 178 3.31 6.59 -8.52
N HIS A 179 2.89 7.34 -7.50
CA HIS A 179 3.67 8.49 -7.02
C HIS A 179 4.99 8.09 -6.35
N ALA A 180 5.00 6.97 -5.64
CA ALA A 180 6.21 6.44 -5.01
C ALA A 180 7.27 6.01 -6.02
N ILE A 181 6.83 5.54 -7.19
CA ILE A 181 7.71 5.10 -8.27
C ILE A 181 8.27 6.30 -9.03
N GLU A 182 7.44 7.31 -9.31
CA GLU A 182 7.89 8.53 -10.00
C GLU A 182 8.89 9.36 -9.17
N VAL A 183 8.82 9.30 -7.85
CA VAL A 183 9.64 10.12 -6.95
C VAL A 183 10.75 9.31 -6.27
N GLY A 184 10.65 7.99 -6.23
CA GLY A 184 11.59 7.09 -5.55
C GLY A 184 12.95 6.91 -6.23
N GLY A 185 13.15 7.47 -7.40
CA GLY A 185 14.36 7.35 -8.21
C GLY A 185 15.61 8.03 -7.63
N ALA A 186 15.82 7.95 -6.33
CA ALA A 186 17.09 8.32 -5.74
C ALA A 186 18.14 7.28 -6.16
N THR A 187 19.00 7.67 -7.06
CA THR A 187 20.18 6.94 -7.47
C THR A 187 20.90 6.36 -6.26
N LEU A 188 21.06 5.04 -6.21
CA LEU A 188 21.90 4.40 -5.22
C LEU A 188 23.33 4.90 -5.41
N THR A 189 24.08 5.03 -4.32
CA THR A 189 25.47 5.45 -4.35
C THR A 189 26.39 4.26 -4.11
N ASN A 190 27.66 4.42 -4.42
CA ASN A 190 28.71 3.43 -4.09
C ASN A 190 28.67 2.99 -2.62
N SER A 191 28.31 3.88 -1.70
CA SER A 191 28.17 3.53 -0.28
C SER A 191 27.11 2.43 -0.03
N TYR A 192 26.05 2.39 -0.82
CA TYR A 192 25.00 1.38 -0.66
C TYR A 192 25.39 0.01 -1.17
N GLU A 193 26.17 -0.06 -2.24
CA GLU A 193 26.80 -1.30 -2.68
C GLU A 193 27.73 -1.84 -1.60
N THR A 194 28.59 -0.98 -1.04
CA THR A 194 29.51 -1.35 0.04
C THR A 194 28.77 -1.84 1.29
N ILE A 195 27.68 -1.17 1.68
CA ILE A 195 26.86 -1.57 2.81
C ILE A 195 26.20 -2.93 2.52
N PHE A 196 25.59 -3.10 1.34
CA PHE A 196 24.98 -4.36 0.93
C PHE A 196 26.02 -5.50 0.91
N TYR A 197 27.19 -5.26 0.34
CA TYR A 197 28.30 -6.23 0.34
C TYR A 197 28.64 -6.67 1.77
N ASN A 198 28.87 -5.72 2.68
CA ASN A 198 29.22 -6.03 4.05
C ASN A 198 28.14 -6.80 4.80
N THR A 199 26.87 -6.54 4.48
CA THR A 199 25.72 -7.17 5.17
C THR A 199 25.45 -8.57 4.62
N PHE A 200 25.52 -8.76 3.31
CA PHE A 200 25.04 -9.98 2.67
C PHE A 200 26.13 -10.82 1.99
N LEU A 201 27.11 -10.19 1.36
CA LEU A 201 28.05 -10.87 0.48
C LEU A 201 29.41 -11.17 1.13
N LYS A 202 29.84 -10.39 2.11
CA LYS A 202 31.15 -10.55 2.77
C LYS A 202 31.35 -11.93 3.36
N GLN A 203 30.29 -12.58 3.82
CA GLN A 203 30.36 -13.95 4.37
C GLN A 203 30.82 -14.99 3.35
N PHE A 204 30.76 -14.69 2.06
CA PHE A 204 31.16 -15.57 0.96
C PHE A 204 32.54 -15.24 0.41
N GLU A 205 33.22 -14.22 0.94
CA GLU A 205 34.55 -13.81 0.48
C GLU A 205 35.58 -14.94 0.62
N GLY A 206 36.26 -15.23 -0.50
CA GLY A 206 37.26 -16.32 -0.54
C GLY A 206 36.69 -17.73 -0.55
N LYS A 207 35.36 -17.89 -0.68
CA LYS A 207 34.69 -19.18 -0.72
C LYS A 207 34.32 -19.56 -2.16
N ASP A 208 34.19 -20.87 -2.41
CA ASP A 208 33.64 -21.37 -3.66
C ASP A 208 32.11 -21.19 -3.67
N LEU A 209 31.64 -20.20 -4.41
CA LEU A 209 30.23 -19.82 -4.46
C LEU A 209 29.35 -20.92 -5.06
N ALA A 210 29.91 -21.82 -5.88
CA ALA A 210 29.16 -22.94 -6.46
C ALA A 210 28.67 -23.96 -5.42
N THR A 211 29.17 -23.87 -4.18
CA THR A 211 28.77 -24.77 -3.08
C THR A 211 27.54 -24.25 -2.30
N TYR A 212 27.00 -23.08 -2.66
CA TYR A 212 25.89 -22.44 -1.95
C TYR A 212 24.66 -22.37 -2.84
N ASP A 213 23.59 -23.04 -2.46
CA ASP A 213 22.31 -23.03 -3.20
C ASP A 213 21.59 -21.68 -3.13
N ASN A 214 21.92 -20.86 -2.14
CA ASN A 214 21.31 -19.53 -1.93
C ASN A 214 22.14 -18.39 -2.53
N VAL A 215 23.10 -18.69 -3.38
CA VAL A 215 23.93 -17.72 -4.09
C VAL A 215 23.93 -18.04 -5.59
N TYR A 216 23.80 -17.00 -6.40
CA TYR A 216 23.90 -17.09 -7.86
C TYR A 216 24.92 -16.07 -8.36
N VAL A 217 25.75 -16.47 -9.30
CA VAL A 217 26.71 -15.58 -9.98
C VAL A 217 26.31 -15.47 -11.44
N SER A 218 26.01 -14.25 -11.88
CA SER A 218 25.63 -13.99 -13.26
C SER A 218 26.82 -14.07 -14.23
N GLU A 219 26.54 -14.05 -15.53
CA GLU A 219 27.56 -14.00 -16.58
C GLU A 219 28.46 -12.75 -16.48
N ASN A 220 27.93 -11.63 -16.00
CA ASN A 220 28.70 -10.40 -15.76
C ASN A 220 29.44 -10.40 -14.41
N GLY A 221 29.36 -11.49 -13.64
CA GLY A 221 30.04 -11.63 -12.35
C GLY A 221 29.32 -10.97 -11.18
N LEU A 222 28.05 -10.57 -11.34
CA LEU A 222 27.26 -10.08 -10.20
C LEU A 222 26.89 -11.24 -9.30
N ILE A 223 27.07 -11.04 -7.99
CA ILE A 223 26.76 -12.03 -6.96
C ILE A 223 25.37 -11.69 -6.39
N TYR A 224 24.43 -12.58 -6.62
CA TYR A 224 23.08 -12.49 -6.07
C TYR A 224 22.95 -13.36 -4.82
N VAL A 225 22.21 -12.90 -3.83
CA VAL A 225 21.85 -13.67 -2.64
C VAL A 225 20.35 -13.90 -2.61
N GLN A 226 19.94 -15.12 -2.29
CA GLN A 226 18.53 -15.47 -2.18
C GLN A 226 17.95 -14.93 -0.87
N VAL A 227 16.74 -14.35 -0.96
CA VAL A 227 15.94 -13.98 0.21
C VAL A 227 15.44 -15.26 0.88
N PRO A 228 15.78 -15.52 2.15
CA PRO A 228 15.38 -16.73 2.85
C PRO A 228 13.85 -16.85 3.02
N GLU A 229 13.39 -18.07 3.30
CA GLU A 229 12.01 -18.35 3.65
C GLU A 229 11.55 -17.47 4.83
N GLY A 230 10.32 -16.97 4.76
CA GLY A 230 9.71 -16.12 5.78
C GLY A 230 10.35 -14.73 5.92
N LYS A 231 11.13 -14.28 4.92
CA LYS A 231 11.82 -12.99 4.99
C LYS A 231 11.49 -12.08 3.81
N TYR A 232 11.66 -10.78 4.05
CA TYR A 232 11.53 -9.73 3.07
C TYR A 232 12.77 -8.84 3.04
N PHE A 233 13.12 -8.36 1.85
CA PHE A 233 14.08 -7.28 1.69
C PHE A 233 13.32 -5.97 1.47
N CYS A 234 13.50 -5.02 2.37
CA CYS A 234 12.73 -3.78 2.41
C CYS A 234 13.66 -2.57 2.40
N MET A 235 13.28 -1.53 1.67
CA MET A 235 14.00 -0.25 1.64
C MET A 235 13.04 0.90 1.88
N GLY A 236 13.57 2.01 2.41
CA GLY A 236 12.84 3.27 2.43
C GLY A 236 12.86 3.94 1.07
N ASP A 237 11.78 4.63 0.69
CA ASP A 237 11.71 5.36 -0.58
C ASP A 237 12.70 6.52 -0.64
N ASN A 238 13.04 7.12 0.51
CA ASN A 238 14.16 8.03 0.64
C ASN A 238 15.48 7.26 0.82
N ARG A 239 16.03 6.78 -0.28
CA ARG A 239 17.21 5.90 -0.33
C ARG A 239 18.42 6.43 0.43
N GLY A 240 18.61 7.74 0.43
CA GLY A 240 19.73 8.41 1.10
C GLY A 240 19.59 8.56 2.60
N HIS A 241 18.37 8.46 3.11
CA HIS A 241 18.04 8.74 4.52
C HIS A 241 17.17 7.64 5.12
N SER A 242 17.45 6.38 4.78
CA SER A 242 16.74 5.23 5.30
C SER A 242 17.67 4.21 5.92
N ASP A 243 17.37 3.84 7.15
CA ASP A 243 17.97 2.71 7.85
C ASP A 243 17.08 1.49 7.60
N ASP A 244 17.51 0.61 6.69
CA ASP A 244 16.68 -0.45 6.12
C ASP A 244 17.47 -1.76 5.90
N SER A 245 16.93 -2.69 5.09
CA SER A 245 17.52 -4.00 4.86
C SER A 245 18.97 -3.96 4.35
N ARG A 246 19.37 -2.90 3.64
CA ARG A 246 20.76 -2.78 3.17
C ARG A 246 21.77 -2.89 4.31
N LYS A 247 21.42 -2.34 5.47
CA LYS A 247 22.27 -2.27 6.66
C LYS A 247 21.91 -3.32 7.71
N ASN A 248 20.61 -3.58 7.87
CA ASN A 248 20.10 -4.34 9.00
C ASN A 248 19.74 -5.79 8.66
N GLY A 249 19.88 -6.18 7.40
CA GLY A 249 19.47 -7.51 6.95
C GLY A 249 17.97 -7.59 6.63
N PHE A 250 17.52 -8.81 6.43
CA PHE A 250 16.13 -9.09 6.08
C PHE A 250 15.17 -8.81 7.25
N TYR A 251 13.93 -8.45 6.91
CA TYR A 251 12.81 -8.38 7.85
C TYR A 251 12.13 -9.76 7.92
N ASP A 252 11.91 -10.26 9.12
CA ASP A 252 11.13 -11.47 9.35
C ASP A 252 9.64 -11.19 9.20
N VAL A 253 8.91 -12.11 8.56
CA VAL A 253 7.47 -11.99 8.35
C VAL A 253 6.69 -11.82 9.66
N GLU A 254 7.17 -12.41 10.75
CA GLU A 254 6.55 -12.35 12.07
C GLU A 254 6.54 -10.94 12.69
N TYR A 255 7.51 -10.09 12.31
CA TYR A 255 7.57 -8.69 12.77
C TYR A 255 6.81 -7.73 11.84
N ILE A 256 6.20 -8.22 10.77
CA ILE A 256 5.42 -7.38 9.87
C ILE A 256 4.01 -7.22 10.44
N VAL A 257 3.70 -6.01 10.88
CA VAL A 257 2.37 -5.64 11.39
C VAL A 257 1.31 -5.77 10.31
N GLY A 258 1.63 -5.35 9.08
CA GLY A 258 0.74 -5.45 7.95
C GLY A 258 1.14 -4.53 6.80
N ARG A 259 0.29 -4.54 5.78
CA ARG A 259 0.45 -3.76 4.56
C ARG A 259 -0.29 -2.42 4.66
N VAL A 260 0.34 -1.35 4.20
CA VAL A 260 -0.33 -0.07 4.05
C VAL A 260 -1.42 -0.19 2.98
N GLU A 261 -2.64 0.10 3.37
CA GLU A 261 -3.82 0.01 2.49
C GLU A 261 -4.12 1.36 1.84
N PHE A 262 -4.04 2.45 2.60
CA PHE A 262 -4.16 3.81 2.08
C PHE A 262 -3.49 4.83 3.00
N ILE A 263 -3.20 6.01 2.44
CA ILE A 263 -2.58 7.14 3.14
C ILE A 263 -3.64 8.19 3.47
N VAL A 264 -3.48 8.83 4.61
CA VAL A 264 -4.20 10.04 4.98
C VAL A 264 -3.21 11.19 4.92
N TYR A 265 -3.26 11.96 3.83
CA TYR A 265 -2.47 13.16 3.69
C TYR A 265 -3.01 14.26 4.60
N ASP A 266 -2.10 15.01 5.25
CA ASP A 266 -2.48 16.03 6.22
C ASP A 266 -3.51 15.48 7.23
N HIS A 267 -3.08 14.62 8.14
CA HIS A 267 -3.87 13.71 8.98
C HIS A 267 -4.77 14.41 10.04
N ASN A 268 -5.39 15.53 9.69
CA ASN A 268 -6.45 16.11 10.51
C ASN A 268 -7.71 15.20 10.55
N PHE A 269 -8.59 15.44 11.50
CA PHE A 269 -9.77 14.61 11.70
C PHE A 269 -10.68 14.55 10.46
N GLY A 270 -10.85 15.67 9.75
CA GLY A 270 -11.71 15.73 8.56
C GLY A 270 -11.15 14.89 7.41
N ASN A 271 -9.86 15.02 7.13
CA ASN A 271 -9.19 14.24 6.09
C ASN A 271 -9.20 12.75 6.43
N ARG A 272 -8.93 12.41 7.69
CA ARG A 272 -9.00 11.01 8.14
C ARG A 272 -10.38 10.40 7.91
N LEU A 273 -11.44 11.08 8.32
CA LEU A 273 -12.81 10.60 8.11
C LEU A 273 -13.12 10.47 6.62
N TRP A 274 -12.71 11.44 5.82
CA TRP A 274 -12.95 11.46 4.38
C TRP A 274 -12.24 10.31 3.66
N GLU A 275 -10.99 10.00 4.00
CA GLU A 275 -10.28 8.87 3.41
C GLU A 275 -10.91 7.52 3.77
N VAL A 276 -11.38 7.34 5.01
CA VAL A 276 -12.12 6.13 5.41
C VAL A 276 -13.43 6.00 4.63
N VAL A 277 -14.16 7.10 4.43
CA VAL A 277 -15.39 7.10 3.63
C VAL A 277 -15.11 6.77 2.16
N LYS A 278 -14.09 7.38 1.57
CA LYS A 278 -13.67 7.05 0.20
C LYS A 278 -13.29 5.57 0.08
N TYR A 279 -12.54 5.05 1.02
CA TYR A 279 -12.16 3.65 1.04
C TYR A 279 -13.38 2.73 1.08
N TYR A 280 -14.39 3.05 1.91
CA TYR A 280 -15.64 2.32 1.96
C TYR A 280 -16.36 2.29 0.60
N PHE A 281 -16.59 3.45 0.00
CA PHE A 281 -17.26 3.51 -1.30
C PHE A 281 -16.47 2.80 -2.40
N GLY A 282 -15.16 2.90 -2.38
CA GLY A 282 -14.33 2.16 -3.29
C GLY A 282 -14.48 0.65 -3.17
N GLN A 283 -14.60 0.09 -1.96
CA GLN A 283 -14.88 -1.35 -1.76
C GLN A 283 -16.26 -1.74 -2.31
N VAL A 284 -17.25 -0.87 -2.17
CA VAL A 284 -18.60 -1.09 -2.71
C VAL A 284 -18.58 -1.12 -4.23
N GLU A 285 -17.90 -0.16 -4.88
CA GLU A 285 -17.75 -0.14 -6.34
C GLU A 285 -17.06 -1.40 -6.87
N GLU A 286 -15.99 -1.85 -6.23
CA GLU A 286 -15.29 -3.08 -6.63
C GLU A 286 -16.18 -4.32 -6.48
N PHE A 287 -17.01 -4.38 -5.45
CA PHE A 287 -17.95 -5.47 -5.25
C PHE A 287 -18.96 -5.58 -6.39
N PHE A 288 -19.47 -4.46 -6.89
CA PHE A 288 -20.43 -4.45 -8.00
C PHE A 288 -19.80 -4.55 -9.40
N ALA A 289 -18.48 -4.34 -9.52
CA ALA A 289 -17.75 -4.45 -10.78
C ALA A 289 -17.29 -5.89 -11.11
N ARG A 290 -17.38 -6.80 -10.14
CA ARG A 290 -17.10 -8.25 -10.29
C ARG A 290 -18.34 -9.01 -10.70
#